data_e38d1164f586cb32d87259e4db6b7ab9
#
_entry.id   e38d1164f586cb32d87259e4db6b7ab9
#
_cell.length_a   1.000
_cell.length_b   1.000
_cell.length_c   1.000
_cell.angle_alpha   90.00
_cell.angle_beta   90.00
_cell.angle_gamma   90.00
#
_symmetry.space_group_name_H-M   'P 1'
#
loop_
_entity.id
_entity.type
_entity.pdbx_description
1 polymer ?
#
loop_
_entity_poly.entity_id
_entity_poly.type
_entity_poly.pdbx_seq_one_letter_code
_entity_poly.pdbx_strand_id
1 'polypeptide(L)'
;MNWRHHIIRLTESEKARAGKIDASFFPPVEESRLAEWEQKNEIYLPEEIRSYLLQSEGLEAQRGEAWPVLPLDQWDVLRDECASATPWVHFGETASHRYLLSTGHSPSIYRCKTFGSNEEFFAATFSRYLELVFRGEA
;
A
#
# COMPACT_ATOMS: atom_id res chain seq x y z
N MET A 1 -9.67 4.51 12.47
CA MET A 1 -8.45 3.90 13.04
C MET A 1 -7.29 4.87 13.00
N ASN A 2 -6.46 4.87 14.02
CA ASN A 2 -5.21 5.63 14.01
C ASN A 2 -4.12 4.76 13.37
N TRP A 3 -3.85 4.98 12.10
CA TRP A 3 -2.94 4.14 11.32
C TRP A 3 -1.48 4.27 11.77
N ARG A 4 -1.03 5.48 12.13
CA ARG A 4 0.34 5.67 12.63
C ARG A 4 0.58 4.87 13.88
N HIS A 5 -0.36 4.92 14.82
CA HIS A 5 -0.29 4.17 16.06
C HIS A 5 -0.29 2.66 15.81
N HIS A 6 -1.16 2.20 14.91
CA HIS A 6 -1.26 0.80 14.54
C HIS A 6 0.07 0.29 13.94
N ILE A 7 0.66 1.06 13.03
CA ILE A 7 1.92 0.69 12.39
C ILE A 7 3.08 0.71 13.39
N ILE A 8 3.13 1.69 14.27
CA ILE A 8 4.15 1.74 15.32
C ILE A 8 4.08 0.49 16.19
N ARG A 9 2.88 0.04 16.54
CA ARG A 9 2.71 -1.21 17.30
C ARG A 9 3.22 -2.42 16.53
N LEU A 10 2.96 -2.49 15.23
CA LEU A 10 3.48 -3.57 14.40
C LEU A 10 5.01 -3.57 14.37
N THR A 11 5.63 -2.42 14.20
CA THR A 11 7.10 -2.32 14.18
C THR A 11 7.72 -2.69 15.53
N GLU A 12 7.12 -2.29 16.64
CA GLU A 12 7.60 -2.65 17.97
C GLU A 12 7.52 -4.15 18.21
N SER A 13 6.43 -4.77 17.80
CA SER A 13 6.24 -6.22 17.94
C SER A 13 7.28 -6.98 17.15
N GLU A 14 7.55 -6.59 15.90
CA GLU A 14 8.54 -7.26 15.06
C GLU A 14 9.96 -6.94 15.46
N LYS A 15 10.22 -5.75 16.00
CA LYS A 15 11.52 -5.37 16.53
C LYS A 15 11.95 -6.27 17.69
N ALA A 16 11.01 -6.68 18.53
CA ALA A 16 11.27 -7.60 19.61
C ALA A 16 11.61 -9.01 19.11
N ARG A 17 11.15 -9.38 17.92
CA ARG A 17 11.38 -10.71 17.33
C ARG A 17 12.59 -10.78 16.40
N ALA A 18 12.77 -9.78 15.55
CA ALA A 18 13.70 -9.85 14.43
C ALA A 18 14.75 -8.73 14.40
N GLY A 19 14.77 -7.83 15.37
CA GLY A 19 15.70 -6.72 15.41
C GLY A 19 15.12 -5.41 14.90
N LYS A 20 15.91 -4.62 14.16
CA LYS A 20 15.49 -3.26 13.78
C LYS A 20 14.51 -3.25 12.61
N ILE A 21 13.30 -2.75 12.86
CA ILE A 21 12.37 -2.34 11.80
C ILE A 21 12.05 -0.87 12.03
N ASP A 22 12.38 -0.04 11.04
CA ASP A 22 12.10 1.39 11.08
C ASP A 22 10.91 1.71 10.19
N ALA A 23 10.06 2.62 10.66
CA ALA A 23 8.97 3.15 9.85
C ALA A 23 9.02 4.67 9.89
N SER A 24 8.95 5.30 8.73
CA SER A 24 8.92 6.75 8.59
C SER A 24 7.63 7.16 7.91
N PHE A 25 6.93 8.11 8.51
CA PHE A 25 5.64 8.59 8.02
C PHE A 25 5.80 9.93 7.31
N PHE A 26 5.02 10.12 6.27
CA PHE A 26 4.96 11.38 5.54
C PHE A 26 3.72 12.17 5.98
N PRO A 27 3.67 13.48 5.70
CA PRO A 27 2.51 14.30 6.08
C PRO A 27 1.20 13.74 5.50
N PRO A 28 0.06 14.04 6.13
CA PRO A 28 -1.24 13.61 5.60
C PRO A 28 -1.51 14.19 4.21
N VAL A 29 -2.25 13.43 3.39
CA VAL A 29 -2.78 13.93 2.13
C VAL A 29 -3.98 14.80 2.44
N GLU A 30 -4.08 15.98 1.81
CA GLU A 30 -5.27 16.81 1.94
C GLU A 30 -6.45 16.13 1.24
N GLU A 31 -7.63 16.25 1.84
CA GLU A 31 -8.83 15.60 1.32
C GLU A 31 -9.15 16.04 -0.11
N SER A 32 -8.94 17.32 -0.42
CA SER A 32 -9.15 17.85 -1.79
C SER A 32 -8.20 17.20 -2.80
N ARG A 33 -6.94 17.00 -2.42
CA ARG A 33 -5.94 16.35 -3.28
C ARG A 33 -6.30 14.89 -3.54
N LEU A 34 -6.77 14.20 -2.51
CA LEU A 34 -7.19 12.82 -2.62
C LEU A 34 -8.42 12.69 -3.52
N ALA A 35 -9.39 13.56 -3.34
CA ALA A 35 -10.59 13.59 -4.18
C ALA A 35 -10.25 13.88 -5.65
N GLU A 36 -9.31 14.80 -5.89
CA GLU A 36 -8.84 15.09 -7.25
C GLU A 36 -8.17 13.88 -7.88
N TRP A 37 -7.35 13.15 -7.12
CA TRP A 37 -6.70 11.94 -7.61
C TRP A 37 -7.74 10.87 -7.97
N GLU A 38 -8.72 10.66 -7.11
CA GLU A 38 -9.81 9.70 -7.36
C GLU A 38 -10.61 10.07 -8.60
N GLN A 39 -10.94 11.35 -8.76
CA GLN A 39 -11.69 11.83 -9.89
C GLN A 39 -10.90 11.72 -11.20
N LYS A 40 -9.63 12.13 -11.17
CA LYS A 40 -8.75 12.08 -12.35
C LYS A 40 -8.58 10.65 -12.86
N ASN A 41 -8.45 9.70 -11.97
CA ASN A 41 -8.19 8.31 -12.33
C ASN A 41 -9.46 7.46 -12.42
N GLU A 42 -10.62 8.05 -12.09
CA GLU A 42 -11.89 7.34 -12.08
C GLU A 42 -11.88 6.10 -11.20
N ILE A 43 -11.24 6.21 -10.04
CA ILE A 43 -11.09 5.13 -9.07
C ILE A 43 -11.55 5.65 -7.71
N TYR A 44 -12.37 4.86 -7.03
CA TYR A 44 -12.75 5.11 -5.66
C TYR A 44 -11.97 4.15 -4.75
N LEU A 45 -11.09 4.69 -3.93
CA LEU A 45 -10.23 3.87 -3.07
C LEU A 45 -11.01 3.24 -1.90
N PRO A 46 -10.62 2.03 -1.48
CA PRO A 46 -11.20 1.43 -0.28
C PRO A 46 -11.05 2.33 0.95
N GLU A 47 -12.01 2.24 1.85
CA GLU A 47 -12.07 3.08 3.04
C GLU A 47 -10.80 3.03 3.89
N GLU A 48 -10.24 1.84 4.10
CA GLU A 48 -9.01 1.69 4.89
C GLU A 48 -7.85 2.47 4.29
N ILE A 49 -7.66 2.38 2.99
CA ILE A 49 -6.55 3.04 2.29
C ILE A 49 -6.78 4.55 2.27
N ARG A 50 -8.00 4.96 2.02
CA ARG A 50 -8.37 6.37 2.03
C ARG A 50 -8.14 6.97 3.42
N SER A 51 -8.56 6.28 4.46
CA SER A 51 -8.34 6.68 5.85
C SER A 51 -6.85 6.80 6.18
N TYR A 52 -6.04 5.86 5.69
CA TYR A 52 -4.59 5.91 5.90
C TYR A 52 -3.98 7.16 5.25
N LEU A 53 -4.31 7.43 4.00
CA LEU A 53 -3.76 8.57 3.27
C LEU A 53 -4.10 9.90 3.95
N LEU A 54 -5.27 10.01 4.55
CA LEU A 54 -5.65 11.21 5.30
C LEU A 54 -4.88 11.38 6.60
N GLN A 55 -4.16 10.36 7.05
CA GLN A 55 -3.30 10.41 8.23
C GLN A 55 -1.81 10.48 7.86
N SER A 56 -1.42 9.89 6.73
CA SER A 56 -0.03 9.89 6.27
C SER A 56 0.00 9.58 4.77
N GLU A 57 0.71 10.38 3.98
CA GLU A 57 0.77 10.14 2.55
C GLU A 57 1.50 8.86 2.21
N GLY A 58 2.71 8.71 2.69
CA GLY A 58 3.55 7.58 2.38
C GLY A 58 4.04 6.86 3.62
N LEU A 59 4.61 5.70 3.41
CA LEU A 59 5.22 4.92 4.48
C LEU A 59 6.49 4.29 3.93
N GLU A 60 7.62 4.70 4.50
CA GLU A 60 8.94 4.15 4.19
C GLU A 60 9.37 3.23 5.31
N ALA A 61 9.95 2.09 4.99
CA ALA A 61 10.45 1.14 5.97
C ALA A 61 11.88 0.73 5.64
N GLN A 62 12.61 0.28 6.65
CA GLN A 62 13.96 -0.26 6.51
C GLN A 62 14.91 0.70 5.77
N ARG A 63 14.87 1.98 6.14
CA ARG A 63 15.74 3.03 5.60
C ARG A 63 15.68 3.17 4.08
N GLY A 64 14.48 3.07 3.52
CA GLY A 64 14.28 3.21 2.08
C GLY A 64 14.36 1.93 1.28
N GLU A 65 14.63 0.80 1.90
CA GLU A 65 14.64 -0.49 1.22
C GLU A 65 13.23 -0.97 0.86
N ALA A 66 12.23 -0.48 1.56
CA ALA A 66 10.84 -0.83 1.30
C ALA A 66 9.96 0.40 1.42
N TRP A 67 8.94 0.44 0.56
CA TRP A 67 7.91 1.47 0.57
C TRP A 67 6.54 0.79 0.63
N PRO A 68 6.12 0.35 1.83
CA PRO A 68 4.79 -0.28 1.97
C PRO A 68 3.67 0.58 1.39
N VAL A 69 3.80 1.91 1.47
CA VAL A 69 2.91 2.84 0.78
C VAL A 69 3.78 3.92 0.14
N LEU A 70 3.77 3.99 -1.18
CA LEU A 70 4.46 5.05 -1.93
C LEU A 70 3.74 6.38 -1.73
N PRO A 71 4.45 7.52 -1.90
CA PRO A 71 3.76 8.80 -2.00
C PRO A 71 2.73 8.78 -3.13
N LEU A 72 1.62 9.47 -2.94
CA LEU A 72 0.49 9.39 -3.87
C LEU A 72 0.85 9.77 -5.32
N ASP A 73 1.77 10.70 -5.50
CA ASP A 73 2.22 11.11 -6.84
C ASP A 73 3.06 10.06 -7.55
N GLN A 74 3.48 9.01 -6.84
CA GLN A 74 4.20 7.87 -7.41
C GLN A 74 3.32 6.65 -7.64
N TRP A 75 2.04 6.73 -7.33
CA TRP A 75 1.11 5.65 -7.60
C TRP A 75 0.81 5.57 -9.09
N ASP A 76 0.83 4.35 -9.63
CA ASP A 76 0.51 4.10 -11.03
C ASP A 76 -0.80 3.35 -11.18
N VAL A 77 -1.64 3.81 -12.10
CA VAL A 77 -2.89 3.13 -12.44
C VAL A 77 -2.63 2.27 -13.67
N LEU A 78 -2.76 0.96 -13.52
CA LEU A 78 -2.46 -0.03 -14.55
C LEU A 78 -3.77 -0.51 -15.18
N ARG A 79 -4.05 -0.06 -16.39
CA ARG A 79 -5.30 -0.40 -17.10
C ARG A 79 -5.14 -1.54 -18.08
N ASP A 80 -3.98 -1.61 -18.74
CA ASP A 80 -3.75 -2.57 -19.83
C ASP A 80 -2.72 -3.64 -19.50
N GLU A 81 -2.03 -3.51 -18.38
CA GLU A 81 -0.89 -4.36 -18.02
C GLU A 81 -1.26 -5.53 -17.14
N CYS A 82 -2.45 -5.50 -16.55
CA CYS A 82 -2.96 -6.58 -15.72
C CYS A 82 -4.16 -7.24 -16.37
N ALA A 83 -4.30 -8.56 -16.23
CA ALA A 83 -5.39 -9.32 -16.82
C ALA A 83 -6.70 -9.14 -16.03
N SER A 84 -7.18 -7.90 -15.93
CA SER A 84 -8.37 -7.56 -15.18
C SER A 84 -9.24 -6.58 -15.96
N ALA A 85 -10.55 -6.69 -15.84
CA ALA A 85 -11.50 -5.77 -16.47
C ALA A 85 -11.49 -4.38 -15.78
N THR A 86 -11.02 -4.31 -14.53
CA THR A 86 -10.91 -3.07 -13.78
C THR A 86 -9.44 -2.70 -13.60
N PRO A 87 -9.10 -1.40 -13.52
CA PRO A 87 -7.71 -1.01 -13.35
C PRO A 87 -7.15 -1.46 -12.00
N TRP A 88 -5.86 -1.72 -11.96
CA TRP A 88 -5.12 -2.01 -10.74
C TRP A 88 -4.23 -0.83 -10.41
N VAL A 89 -3.93 -0.64 -9.13
CA VAL A 89 -3.15 0.50 -8.67
C VAL A 89 -1.88 0.01 -7.99
N HIS A 90 -0.72 0.39 -8.53
CA HIS A 90 0.56 0.15 -7.87
C HIS A 90 0.73 1.20 -6.78
N PHE A 91 0.72 0.78 -5.52
CA PHE A 91 0.75 1.70 -4.38
C PHE A 91 1.88 1.44 -3.40
N GLY A 92 2.58 0.32 -3.52
CA GLY A 92 3.66 -0.04 -2.61
C GLY A 92 4.64 -0.99 -3.25
N GLU A 93 5.82 -1.10 -2.65
CA GLU A 93 6.86 -2.01 -3.13
C GLU A 93 7.86 -2.36 -2.03
N THR A 94 8.46 -3.53 -2.18
CA THR A 94 9.60 -3.98 -1.39
C THR A 94 10.74 -4.33 -2.34
N ALA A 95 11.87 -4.78 -1.80
CA ALA A 95 13.00 -5.19 -2.63
C ALA A 95 12.65 -6.35 -3.58
N SER A 96 11.67 -7.18 -3.22
CA SER A 96 11.33 -8.39 -3.97
C SER A 96 10.06 -8.29 -4.82
N HIS A 97 9.11 -7.44 -4.45
CA HIS A 97 7.79 -7.40 -5.08
C HIS A 97 7.23 -5.99 -5.20
N ARG A 98 6.30 -5.85 -6.12
CA ARG A 98 5.45 -4.67 -6.26
C ARG A 98 4.04 -5.06 -5.83
N TYR A 99 3.35 -4.15 -5.16
CA TYR A 99 2.04 -4.42 -4.57
C TYR A 99 0.97 -3.63 -5.30
N LEU A 100 -0.09 -4.33 -5.66
CA LEU A 100 -1.16 -3.82 -6.49
C LEU A 100 -2.48 -3.92 -5.74
N LEU A 101 -3.27 -2.84 -5.79
CA LEU A 101 -4.62 -2.84 -5.30
C LEU A 101 -5.56 -3.13 -6.46
N SER A 102 -6.33 -4.20 -6.39
CA SER A 102 -7.40 -4.41 -7.36
C SER A 102 -8.56 -3.48 -7.02
N THR A 103 -9.15 -2.87 -8.04
CA THR A 103 -10.32 -2.03 -7.87
C THR A 103 -11.54 -2.76 -8.37
N GLY A 104 -12.70 -2.49 -7.81
CA GLY A 104 -13.92 -3.19 -8.19
C GLY A 104 -14.73 -3.58 -6.96
N HIS A 105 -15.53 -4.64 -7.09
CA HIS A 105 -16.49 -5.02 -6.07
C HIS A 105 -15.86 -5.46 -4.74
N SER A 106 -14.76 -6.20 -4.82
CA SER A 106 -14.07 -6.70 -3.62
C SER A 106 -12.59 -6.38 -3.75
N PRO A 107 -12.19 -5.14 -3.42
CA PRO A 107 -10.79 -4.76 -3.53
C PRO A 107 -9.91 -5.65 -2.68
N SER A 108 -8.82 -6.12 -3.27
CA SER A 108 -7.84 -6.97 -2.59
C SER A 108 -6.45 -6.54 -3.02
N ILE A 109 -5.43 -6.99 -2.29
CA ILE A 109 -4.05 -6.64 -2.58
C ILE A 109 -3.34 -7.84 -3.17
N TYR A 110 -2.70 -7.62 -4.31
CA TYR A 110 -1.93 -8.60 -5.06
C TYR A 110 -0.47 -8.18 -5.10
N ARG A 111 0.39 -9.10 -5.42
CA ARG A 111 1.81 -8.78 -5.61
C ARG A 111 2.35 -9.41 -6.88
N CYS A 112 3.38 -8.80 -7.44
CA CYS A 112 4.08 -9.34 -8.60
C CYS A 112 5.53 -8.89 -8.58
N LYS A 113 6.39 -9.57 -9.34
CA LYS A 113 7.78 -9.13 -9.53
C LYS A 113 7.88 -8.15 -10.69
N THR A 114 7.11 -8.39 -11.74
CA THR A 114 7.05 -7.54 -12.92
C THR A 114 5.58 -7.36 -13.30
N PHE A 115 5.19 -6.14 -13.63
CA PHE A 115 3.81 -5.84 -14.02
C PHE A 115 3.38 -6.71 -15.21
N GLY A 116 2.15 -7.19 -15.15
CA GLY A 116 1.56 -8.00 -16.20
C GLY A 116 1.95 -9.47 -16.18
N SER A 117 2.70 -9.92 -15.18
CA SER A 117 3.08 -11.32 -15.09
C SER A 117 2.95 -11.85 -13.66
N ASN A 118 2.27 -12.99 -13.55
CA ASN A 118 2.16 -13.76 -12.30
C ASN A 118 1.73 -12.95 -11.07
N GLU A 119 0.70 -12.15 -11.23
CA GLU A 119 0.10 -11.47 -10.09
C GLU A 119 -0.54 -12.51 -9.16
N GLU A 120 -0.12 -12.52 -7.91
CA GLU A 120 -0.66 -13.46 -6.92
C GLU A 120 -1.36 -12.71 -5.78
N PHE A 121 -2.44 -13.30 -5.28
CA PHE A 121 -3.15 -12.77 -4.13
C PHE A 121 -2.21 -12.69 -2.92
N PHE A 122 -2.24 -11.56 -2.22
CA PHE A 122 -1.40 -11.36 -1.05
C PHE A 122 -2.20 -11.08 0.21
N ALA A 123 -3.14 -10.15 0.17
CA ALA A 123 -3.93 -9.78 1.34
C ALA A 123 -5.32 -9.29 0.94
N ALA A 124 -6.32 -9.62 1.78
CA ALA A 124 -7.69 -9.19 1.54
C ALA A 124 -7.95 -7.76 2.00
N THR A 125 -7.16 -7.25 2.96
CA THR A 125 -7.34 -5.92 3.53
C THR A 125 -6.02 -5.20 3.66
N PHE A 126 -6.09 -3.88 3.77
CA PHE A 126 -4.90 -3.06 3.99
C PHE A 126 -4.25 -3.37 5.34
N SER A 127 -5.03 -3.59 6.38
CA SER A 127 -4.52 -3.99 7.70
C SER A 127 -3.70 -5.26 7.62
N ARG A 128 -4.22 -6.27 6.92
CA ARG A 128 -3.51 -7.55 6.76
C ARG A 128 -2.24 -7.39 5.93
N TYR A 129 -2.31 -6.55 4.88
CA TYR A 129 -1.15 -6.22 4.08
C TYR A 129 -0.01 -5.67 4.95
N LEU A 130 -0.29 -4.68 5.79
CA LEU A 130 0.72 -4.10 6.68
C LEU A 130 1.31 -5.13 7.64
N GLU A 131 0.46 -5.99 8.21
CA GLU A 131 0.95 -7.06 9.09
C GLU A 131 1.94 -7.96 8.37
N LEU A 132 1.61 -8.40 7.17
CA LEU A 132 2.46 -9.30 6.40
C LEU A 132 3.78 -8.64 6.00
N VAL A 133 3.72 -7.38 5.56
CA VAL A 133 4.92 -6.64 5.19
C VAL A 133 5.86 -6.48 6.38
N PHE A 134 5.34 -6.08 7.54
CA PHE A 134 6.18 -5.87 8.72
C PHE A 134 6.64 -7.15 9.38
N ARG A 135 6.01 -8.29 9.08
CA ARG A 135 6.50 -9.60 9.51
C ARG A 135 7.58 -10.17 8.59
N GLY A 136 7.89 -9.48 7.49
CA GLY A 136 8.87 -9.94 6.53
C GLY A 136 8.35 -11.03 5.59
N GLU A 137 7.05 -11.17 5.46
CA GLU A 137 6.42 -12.15 4.57
C GLU A 137 6.12 -11.57 3.19
N ALA A 138 6.55 -10.34 2.98
CA ALA A 138 6.35 -9.65 1.71
C ALA A 138 7.34 -10.12 0.63
#